data_5f348348bbea6c98b4bddccd8806b106
#
_entry.id   5f348348bbea6c98b4bddccd8806b106
#
_cell.length_a   1.000
_cell.length_b   1.000
_cell.length_c   1.000
_cell.angle_alpha   90.00
_cell.angle_beta   90.00
_cell.angle_gamma   90.00
#
_symmetry.space_group_name_H-M   'P 1'
#
loop_
_entity.id
_entity.type
_entity.pdbx_description
1 polymer ?
#
loop_
_entity_poly.entity_id
_entity_poly.type
_entity_poly.pdbx_seq_one_letter_code
_entity_poly.pdbx_strand_id
1 'polypeptide(L)'
;MFRTCRSLQTGLILLALGGCSKEPPTPTPPSTSLVTAPAPAPQPAAPADIVRSHINAAGIDATYEATFGAQQQLRIAEQRADSRNGEYEFRGARLLHYSGSGLASAEPIELEFDLQGVLTRSKAGSGPVTPAEISAIRQRAQLLRSHALAQKTSRDHH
;
A
#
# COMPACT_ATOMS: atom_id res chain seq x y z
N MET A 1 -5.66 -42.67 9.31
CA MET A 1 -5.42 -42.69 10.78
C MET A 1 -5.08 -41.31 11.24
N PHE A 2 -5.98 -40.80 12.10
CA PHE A 2 -5.74 -39.81 13.17
C PHE A 2 -5.76 -38.35 12.84
N ARG A 3 -6.35 -37.49 13.60
CA ARG A 3 -7.35 -37.51 14.72
C ARG A 3 -7.95 -36.11 14.77
N THR A 4 -9.24 -36.07 14.78
CA THR A 4 -10.11 -34.94 15.11
C THR A 4 -9.78 -34.40 16.51
N CYS A 5 -9.68 -33.06 16.67
CA CYS A 5 -9.85 -32.41 17.96
C CYS A 5 -10.84 -31.25 17.80
N ARG A 6 -12.11 -31.55 18.16
CA ARG A 6 -13.15 -30.54 18.43
C ARG A 6 -12.88 -29.96 19.82
N SER A 7 -12.86 -28.66 19.94
CA SER A 7 -13.06 -27.97 21.20
C SER A 7 -14.23 -27.03 21.08
N LEU A 8 -15.35 -27.47 21.67
CA LEU A 8 -16.49 -26.63 22.02
C LEU A 8 -16.11 -25.80 23.23
N GLN A 9 -16.27 -24.48 23.15
CA GLN A 9 -16.35 -23.64 24.34
C GLN A 9 -17.65 -22.85 24.30
N THR A 10 -18.59 -23.36 25.09
CA THR A 10 -19.83 -22.74 25.53
C THR A 10 -19.49 -21.73 26.64
N GLY A 11 -19.91 -20.51 26.54
CA GLY A 11 -19.70 -19.46 27.56
C GLY A 11 -20.82 -18.45 27.59
N LEU A 12 -21.77 -18.72 28.32
CA LEU A 12 -22.53 -18.01 29.37
C LEU A 12 -22.93 -16.56 29.09
N ILE A 13 -24.23 -16.39 28.84
CA ILE A 13 -24.99 -15.11 28.81
C ILE A 13 -25.27 -14.72 30.27
N LEU A 14 -24.82 -13.54 30.71
CA LEU A 14 -25.29 -12.88 31.93
C LEU A 14 -26.19 -11.69 31.52
N LEU A 15 -27.48 -11.86 31.75
CA LEU A 15 -28.45 -10.77 31.84
C LEU A 15 -28.30 -10.08 33.19
N ALA A 16 -28.05 -8.78 33.20
CA ALA A 16 -28.24 -7.92 34.34
C ALA A 16 -29.27 -6.86 34.02
N LEU A 17 -30.46 -7.06 34.60
CA LEU A 17 -31.52 -6.06 34.76
C LEU A 17 -31.14 -5.19 35.96
N GLY A 18 -31.33 -3.88 35.86
CA GLY A 18 -31.32 -3.07 37.05
C GLY A 18 -31.19 -1.56 36.84
N GLY A 19 -32.25 -0.85 37.12
CA GLY A 19 -32.18 0.43 37.78
C GLY A 19 -32.57 1.66 36.99
N CYS A 20 -33.88 1.97 36.95
CA CYS A 20 -34.37 3.33 36.80
C CYS A 20 -33.96 4.17 37.98
N SER A 21 -33.00 5.06 37.83
CA SER A 21 -32.76 6.17 38.78
C SER A 21 -33.10 7.46 38.06
N LYS A 22 -34.15 8.09 38.62
CA LYS A 22 -34.64 9.38 38.23
C LYS A 22 -33.71 10.43 38.84
N GLU A 23 -32.80 10.96 38.04
CA GLU A 23 -31.84 11.99 38.42
C GLU A 23 -32.48 13.39 38.28
N PRO A 24 -32.31 14.30 39.25
CA PRO A 24 -32.82 15.68 39.15
C PRO A 24 -32.02 16.46 38.09
N PRO A 25 -32.65 17.50 37.48
CA PRO A 25 -32.00 18.27 36.43
C PRO A 25 -30.84 19.09 37.02
N THR A 26 -29.65 18.74 36.58
CA THR A 26 -28.42 19.48 36.82
C THR A 26 -28.45 20.79 36.01
N PRO A 27 -28.08 21.95 36.55
CA PRO A 27 -28.04 23.20 35.81
C PRO A 27 -26.96 23.10 34.70
N THR A 28 -27.40 23.41 33.50
CA THR A 28 -26.57 23.47 32.30
C THR A 28 -25.47 24.51 32.47
N PRO A 29 -24.19 24.18 32.42
CA PRO A 29 -23.13 25.16 32.39
C PRO A 29 -23.19 25.96 31.06
N PRO A 30 -22.84 27.28 31.06
CA PRO A 30 -22.84 28.06 29.85
C PRO A 30 -21.92 27.47 28.80
N SER A 31 -22.45 27.26 27.60
CA SER A 31 -21.70 26.80 26.44
C SER A 31 -20.60 27.81 26.11
N THR A 32 -19.39 27.51 26.55
CA THR A 32 -18.20 28.21 26.07
C THR A 32 -18.00 27.79 24.61
N SER A 33 -18.35 28.70 23.69
CA SER A 33 -18.05 28.53 22.27
C SER A 33 -16.55 28.36 22.11
N LEU A 34 -16.12 27.14 21.89
CA LEU A 34 -14.77 26.85 21.43
C LEU A 34 -14.58 27.54 20.07
N VAL A 35 -13.86 28.64 20.08
CA VAL A 35 -13.36 29.28 18.87
C VAL A 35 -12.44 28.24 18.21
N THR A 36 -12.99 27.57 17.21
CA THR A 36 -12.22 26.65 16.36
C THR A 36 -11.14 27.47 15.66
N ALA A 37 -9.89 27.29 16.08
CA ALA A 37 -8.76 27.87 15.37
C ALA A 37 -8.82 27.44 13.89
N PRO A 38 -8.60 28.36 12.93
CA PRO A 38 -8.60 28.00 11.52
C PRO A 38 -7.57 26.88 11.28
N ALA A 39 -7.98 25.85 10.57
CA ALA A 39 -7.08 24.74 10.18
C ALA A 39 -5.87 25.33 9.46
N PRO A 40 -4.64 24.86 9.78
CA PRO A 40 -3.44 25.32 9.09
C PRO A 40 -3.61 25.09 7.59
N ALA A 41 -3.33 26.12 6.79
CA ALA A 41 -3.38 26.03 5.34
C ALA A 41 -2.50 24.87 4.86
N PRO A 42 -2.92 24.09 3.84
CA PRO A 42 -2.11 23.00 3.32
C PRO A 42 -0.75 23.55 2.88
N GLN A 43 0.31 23.09 3.53
CA GLN A 43 1.66 23.43 3.13
C GLN A 43 1.89 22.90 1.71
N PRO A 44 2.50 23.72 0.81
CA PRO A 44 2.85 23.25 -0.51
C PRO A 44 3.74 22.00 -0.37
N ALA A 45 3.36 20.92 -1.05
CA ALA A 45 4.14 19.69 -1.07
C ALA A 45 5.56 20.01 -1.56
N ALA A 46 6.57 19.55 -0.83
CA ALA A 46 7.95 19.67 -1.26
C ALA A 46 8.09 19.08 -2.68
N PRO A 47 8.91 19.68 -3.57
CA PRO A 47 9.10 19.18 -4.92
C PRO A 47 9.52 17.72 -4.84
N ALA A 48 8.83 16.85 -5.58
CA ALA A 48 9.16 15.44 -5.66
C ALA A 48 10.50 15.27 -6.38
N ASP A 49 11.39 14.46 -5.81
CA ASP A 49 12.63 14.10 -6.49
C ASP A 49 12.35 12.99 -7.52
N ILE A 50 12.65 13.25 -8.78
CA ILE A 50 12.33 12.37 -9.90
C ILE A 50 13.61 11.83 -10.53
N VAL A 51 13.72 10.51 -10.63
CA VAL A 51 14.79 9.79 -11.32
C VAL A 51 14.21 9.08 -12.53
N ARG A 52 14.77 9.37 -13.73
CA ARG A 52 14.46 8.64 -14.97
C ARG A 52 15.67 7.81 -15.37
N SER A 53 15.46 6.54 -15.66
CA SER A 53 16.55 5.65 -16.04
C SER A 53 16.04 4.48 -16.88
N HIS A 54 16.99 3.75 -17.45
CA HIS A 54 16.77 2.49 -18.14
C HIS A 54 17.48 1.38 -17.36
N ILE A 55 16.83 0.24 -17.21
CA ILE A 55 17.40 -0.97 -16.62
C ILE A 55 17.46 -2.07 -17.67
N ASN A 56 18.65 -2.63 -17.88
CA ASN A 56 18.86 -3.84 -18.67
C ASN A 56 19.70 -4.80 -17.83
N ALA A 57 19.05 -5.49 -16.91
CA ALA A 57 19.69 -6.41 -15.98
C ALA A 57 18.68 -7.42 -15.42
N ALA A 58 19.15 -8.59 -15.06
CA ALA A 58 18.36 -9.67 -14.40
C ALA A 58 17.06 -10.03 -15.15
N GLY A 59 17.09 -9.99 -16.49
CA GLY A 59 15.92 -10.30 -17.31
C GLY A 59 14.89 -9.17 -17.39
N ILE A 60 15.24 -7.98 -16.91
CA ILE A 60 14.44 -6.76 -17.07
C ILE A 60 15.08 -5.90 -18.15
N ASP A 61 14.29 -5.54 -19.17
CA ASP A 61 14.60 -4.51 -20.14
C ASP A 61 13.43 -3.51 -20.13
N ALA A 62 13.66 -2.34 -19.52
CA ALA A 62 12.61 -1.34 -19.34
C ALA A 62 13.17 0.05 -19.05
N THR A 63 12.43 1.07 -19.47
CA THR A 63 12.59 2.43 -18.97
C THR A 63 11.66 2.64 -17.78
N TYR A 64 12.06 3.51 -16.85
CA TYR A 64 11.19 3.86 -15.73
C TYR A 64 11.41 5.30 -15.26
N GLU A 65 10.36 5.83 -14.64
CA GLU A 65 10.38 7.05 -13.85
C GLU A 65 10.09 6.71 -12.39
N ALA A 66 10.99 7.08 -11.50
CA ALA A 66 10.86 6.90 -10.06
C ALA A 66 10.67 8.25 -9.36
N THR A 67 9.57 8.42 -8.66
CA THR A 67 9.23 9.62 -7.89
C THR A 67 9.38 9.34 -6.40
N PHE A 68 10.27 10.08 -5.75
CA PHE A 68 10.54 9.97 -4.32
C PHE A 68 9.73 11.01 -3.56
N GLY A 69 8.83 10.56 -2.71
CA GLY A 69 7.97 11.39 -1.87
C GLY A 69 8.41 11.43 -0.41
N ALA A 70 7.65 12.17 0.39
CA ALA A 70 7.83 12.21 1.84
C ALA A 70 7.56 10.85 2.49
N GLN A 71 8.01 10.66 3.74
CA GLN A 71 7.76 9.44 4.54
C GLN A 71 8.19 8.13 3.84
N GLN A 72 9.30 8.16 3.09
CA GLN A 72 9.84 7.01 2.35
C GLN A 72 8.87 6.45 1.28
N GLN A 73 7.99 7.28 0.77
CA GLN A 73 7.17 6.90 -0.37
C GLN A 73 8.02 6.89 -1.64
N LEU A 74 7.82 5.87 -2.45
CA LEU A 74 8.42 5.74 -3.77
C LEU A 74 7.35 5.21 -4.74
N ARG A 75 7.18 5.91 -5.85
CA ARG A 75 6.36 5.47 -6.97
C ARG A 75 7.25 5.22 -8.17
N ILE A 76 7.07 4.10 -8.85
CA ILE A 76 7.80 3.77 -10.06
C ILE A 76 6.80 3.50 -11.17
N ALA A 77 6.87 4.28 -12.24
CA ALA A 77 6.17 4.04 -13.48
C ALA A 77 7.15 3.39 -14.47
N GLU A 78 6.87 2.17 -14.87
CA GLU A 78 7.69 1.35 -15.76
C GLU A 78 7.07 1.25 -17.14
N GLN A 79 7.89 1.36 -18.18
CA GLN A 79 7.56 1.00 -19.55
C GLN A 79 8.52 -0.08 -20.04
N ARG A 80 7.99 -1.25 -20.36
CA ARG A 80 8.75 -2.42 -20.83
C ARG A 80 9.02 -2.30 -22.32
N ALA A 81 10.03 -3.02 -22.81
CA ALA A 81 10.41 -3.05 -24.24
C ALA A 81 9.26 -3.51 -25.14
N ASP A 82 8.32 -4.30 -24.65
CA ASP A 82 7.14 -4.79 -25.37
C ASP A 82 5.92 -3.84 -25.28
N SER A 83 6.15 -2.58 -24.92
CA SER A 83 5.13 -1.52 -24.76
C SER A 83 4.13 -1.77 -23.63
N ARG A 84 4.31 -2.80 -22.83
CA ARG A 84 3.54 -3.00 -21.60
C ARG A 84 4.05 -2.08 -20.50
N ASN A 85 3.18 -1.70 -19.57
CA ASN A 85 3.50 -0.80 -18.49
C ASN A 85 3.16 -1.41 -17.12
N GLY A 86 3.74 -0.83 -16.07
CA GLY A 86 3.44 -1.16 -14.69
C GLY A 86 3.72 0.03 -13.79
N GLU A 87 2.86 0.22 -12.80
CA GLU A 87 3.04 1.20 -11.74
C GLU A 87 3.19 0.48 -10.41
N TYR A 88 4.19 0.89 -9.63
CA TYR A 88 4.55 0.29 -8.36
C TYR A 88 4.57 1.38 -7.30
N GLU A 89 3.86 1.16 -6.19
CA GLU A 89 3.89 2.07 -5.05
C GLU A 89 4.51 1.39 -3.83
N PHE A 90 5.48 2.07 -3.22
CA PHE A 90 6.21 1.56 -2.06
C PHE A 90 6.09 2.50 -0.87
N ARG A 91 6.15 1.90 0.32
CA ARG A 91 6.49 2.61 1.55
C ARG A 91 7.70 1.93 2.20
N GLY A 92 8.83 2.64 2.25
CA GLY A 92 10.10 2.05 2.62
C GLY A 92 10.51 0.95 1.65
N ALA A 93 10.73 -0.27 2.15
CA ALA A 93 11.11 -1.43 1.34
C ALA A 93 9.91 -2.24 0.82
N ARG A 94 8.67 -1.89 1.18
CA ARG A 94 7.49 -2.72 0.94
C ARG A 94 6.68 -2.21 -0.23
N LEU A 95 6.36 -3.12 -1.15
CA LEU A 95 5.37 -2.88 -2.19
C LEU A 95 3.99 -2.84 -1.54
N LEU A 96 3.24 -1.77 -1.77
CA LEU A 96 1.87 -1.61 -1.29
C LEU A 96 0.85 -1.79 -2.40
N HIS A 97 1.20 -1.35 -3.61
CA HIS A 97 0.29 -1.42 -4.74
C HIS A 97 1.05 -1.69 -6.04
N TYR A 98 0.44 -2.47 -6.90
CA TYR A 98 0.83 -2.66 -8.30
C TYR A 98 -0.39 -2.52 -9.17
N SER A 99 -0.27 -1.75 -10.24
CA SER A 99 -1.22 -1.72 -11.34
C SER A 99 -0.50 -1.74 -12.68
N GLY A 100 -0.99 -2.51 -13.63
CA GLY A 100 -0.37 -2.59 -14.94
C GLY A 100 -0.67 -3.89 -15.66
N SER A 101 0.07 -4.17 -16.71
CA SER A 101 -0.04 -5.43 -17.44
C SER A 101 0.67 -6.56 -16.71
N GLY A 102 0.12 -7.75 -16.77
CA GLY A 102 0.79 -8.97 -16.28
C GLY A 102 2.17 -9.17 -16.90
N LEU A 103 3.06 -9.90 -16.21
CA LEU A 103 4.41 -10.18 -16.72
C LEU A 103 4.36 -11.25 -17.81
N ALA A 104 3.49 -12.25 -17.65
CA ALA A 104 3.29 -13.33 -18.62
C ALA A 104 2.20 -13.00 -19.65
N SER A 105 1.27 -12.09 -19.34
CA SER A 105 0.16 -11.71 -20.19
C SER A 105 0.04 -10.20 -20.34
N ALA A 106 -0.68 -9.73 -21.37
CA ALA A 106 -1.00 -8.31 -21.53
C ALA A 106 -2.23 -7.88 -20.70
N GLU A 107 -2.80 -8.79 -19.91
CA GLU A 107 -3.99 -8.50 -19.12
C GLU A 107 -3.70 -7.50 -18.00
N PRO A 108 -4.62 -6.58 -17.72
CA PRO A 108 -4.49 -5.66 -16.61
C PRO A 108 -4.56 -6.42 -15.29
N ILE A 109 -3.60 -6.16 -14.40
CA ILE A 109 -3.51 -6.71 -13.06
C ILE A 109 -3.43 -5.57 -12.06
N GLU A 110 -4.15 -5.70 -10.95
CA GLU A 110 -4.10 -4.83 -9.80
C GLU A 110 -3.89 -5.66 -8.53
N LEU A 111 -2.87 -5.32 -7.75
CA LEU A 111 -2.52 -5.98 -6.49
C LEU A 111 -2.39 -4.95 -5.38
N GLU A 112 -2.99 -5.23 -4.24
CA GLU A 112 -2.84 -4.44 -3.02
C GLU A 112 -2.22 -5.29 -1.91
N PHE A 113 -1.31 -4.69 -1.15
CA PHE A 113 -0.62 -5.35 -0.04
C PHE A 113 -0.71 -4.47 1.21
N ASP A 114 -0.77 -5.09 2.37
CA ASP A 114 -0.68 -4.39 3.64
C ASP A 114 0.77 -3.99 3.97
N LEU A 115 0.93 -3.29 5.10
CA LEU A 115 2.24 -2.87 5.60
C LEU A 115 3.12 -4.06 6.05
N GLN A 116 2.58 -5.25 6.21
CA GLN A 116 3.29 -6.49 6.47
C GLN A 116 3.73 -7.19 5.18
N GLY A 117 3.24 -6.72 4.03
CA GLY A 117 3.50 -7.28 2.71
C GLY A 117 2.58 -8.47 2.38
N VAL A 118 1.49 -8.64 3.13
CA VAL A 118 0.47 -9.64 2.82
C VAL A 118 -0.44 -9.11 1.72
N LEU A 119 -0.75 -9.95 0.73
CA LEU A 119 -1.69 -9.60 -0.33
C LEU A 119 -3.10 -9.49 0.27
N THR A 120 -3.70 -8.30 0.14
CA THR A 120 -5.05 -8.01 0.64
C THR A 120 -6.09 -8.03 -0.47
N ARG A 121 -5.67 -7.71 -1.69
CA ARG A 121 -6.55 -7.71 -2.86
C ARG A 121 -5.79 -8.07 -4.11
N SER A 122 -6.44 -8.82 -4.99
CA SER A 122 -5.96 -9.08 -6.36
C SER A 122 -7.11 -9.02 -7.35
N LYS A 123 -6.86 -8.39 -8.50
CA LYS A 123 -7.81 -8.29 -9.60
C LYS A 123 -7.06 -8.48 -10.91
N ALA A 124 -7.63 -9.27 -11.82
CA ALA A 124 -7.17 -9.39 -13.19
C ALA A 124 -8.37 -9.34 -14.15
N GLY A 125 -8.09 -9.16 -15.42
CA GLY A 125 -9.14 -9.02 -16.44
C GLY A 125 -9.98 -10.28 -16.62
N SER A 126 -9.36 -11.47 -16.61
CA SER A 126 -10.04 -12.72 -17.01
C SER A 126 -10.05 -13.81 -15.92
N GLY A 127 -9.55 -13.55 -14.72
CA GLY A 127 -9.53 -14.58 -13.67
C GLY A 127 -8.65 -14.24 -12.47
N PRO A 128 -8.43 -15.19 -11.57
CA PRO A 128 -7.56 -14.95 -10.40
C PRO A 128 -6.09 -14.83 -10.84
N VAL A 129 -5.37 -13.86 -10.26
CA VAL A 129 -3.92 -13.74 -10.43
C VAL A 129 -3.22 -14.92 -9.78
N THR A 130 -2.35 -15.61 -10.50
CA THR A 130 -1.66 -16.78 -9.97
C THR A 130 -0.59 -16.40 -8.92
N PRO A 131 -0.30 -17.28 -7.95
CA PRO A 131 0.79 -17.03 -6.99
C PRO A 131 2.15 -16.83 -7.65
N ALA A 132 2.41 -17.50 -8.78
CA ALA A 132 3.64 -17.33 -9.56
C ALA A 132 3.75 -15.93 -10.15
N GLU A 133 2.67 -15.39 -10.71
CA GLU A 133 2.59 -14.03 -11.25
C GLU A 133 2.79 -12.98 -10.15
N ILE A 134 2.13 -13.14 -8.99
CA ILE A 134 2.30 -12.26 -7.84
C ILE A 134 3.76 -12.25 -7.37
N SER A 135 4.39 -13.42 -7.29
CA SER A 135 5.80 -13.55 -6.91
C SER A 135 6.73 -12.86 -7.90
N ALA A 136 6.50 -13.05 -9.20
CA ALA A 136 7.28 -12.43 -10.26
C ALA A 136 7.15 -10.89 -10.25
N ILE A 137 5.93 -10.36 -10.05
CA ILE A 137 5.69 -8.92 -9.91
C ILE A 137 6.45 -8.36 -8.70
N ARG A 138 6.40 -9.03 -7.55
CA ARG A 138 7.16 -8.61 -6.36
C ARG A 138 8.67 -8.58 -6.59
N GLN A 139 9.21 -9.62 -7.22
CA GLN A 139 10.63 -9.70 -7.52
C GLN A 139 11.06 -8.56 -8.46
N ARG A 140 10.29 -8.33 -9.51
CA ARG A 140 10.53 -7.23 -10.45
C ARG A 140 10.45 -5.87 -9.75
N ALA A 141 9.45 -5.65 -8.91
CA ALA A 141 9.28 -4.45 -8.11
C ALA A 141 10.53 -4.16 -7.25
N GLN A 142 11.09 -5.16 -6.57
CA GLN A 142 12.29 -4.99 -5.75
C GLN A 142 13.55 -4.68 -6.58
N LEU A 143 13.70 -5.27 -7.75
CA LEU A 143 14.80 -4.97 -8.66
C LEU A 143 14.74 -3.51 -9.15
N LEU A 144 13.57 -3.06 -9.62
CA LEU A 144 13.35 -1.68 -10.04
C LEU A 144 13.60 -0.69 -8.89
N ARG A 145 13.08 -0.99 -7.69
CA ARG A 145 13.31 -0.17 -6.50
C ARG A 145 14.79 -0.05 -6.17
N SER A 146 15.52 -1.16 -6.14
CA SER A 146 16.95 -1.16 -5.83
C SER A 146 17.75 -0.36 -6.84
N HIS A 147 17.44 -0.49 -8.13
CA HIS A 147 18.07 0.28 -9.19
C HIS A 147 17.74 1.77 -9.08
N ALA A 148 16.49 2.15 -8.83
CA ALA A 148 16.09 3.55 -8.64
C ALA A 148 16.80 4.22 -7.46
N LEU A 149 16.95 3.52 -6.35
CA LEU A 149 17.70 4.01 -5.18
C LEU A 149 19.18 4.20 -5.49
N ALA A 150 19.81 3.27 -6.20
CA ALA A 150 21.20 3.39 -6.61
C ALA A 150 21.42 4.61 -7.54
N GLN A 151 20.52 4.83 -8.50
CA GLN A 151 20.56 5.98 -9.40
C GLN A 151 20.38 7.31 -8.65
N LYS A 152 19.46 7.34 -7.67
CA LYS A 152 19.28 8.52 -6.82
C LYS A 152 20.56 8.84 -6.04
N THR A 153 21.13 7.85 -5.35
CA THR A 153 22.36 8.03 -4.57
C THR A 153 23.51 8.52 -5.44
N SER A 154 23.67 7.98 -6.66
CA SER A 154 24.70 8.44 -7.60
C SER A 154 24.54 9.91 -8.02
N ARG A 155 23.30 10.38 -8.15
CA ARG A 155 23.02 11.79 -8.47
C ARG A 155 23.31 12.73 -7.31
N ASP A 156 23.02 12.32 -6.09
CA ASP A 156 23.21 13.14 -4.89
C ASP A 156 24.70 13.34 -4.53
N HIS A 157 25.61 12.58 -5.17
CA HIS A 157 27.06 12.67 -4.99
C HIS A 157 27.79 13.45 -6.09
N HIS A 158 27.09 13.97 -7.08
CA HIS A 158 27.62 14.81 -8.17
C HIS A 158 27.10 16.23 -8.06
#